data_8eb00f2c0625c3276c3f11b72d4fb9ca
#
_entry.id   8eb00f2c0625c3276c3f11b72d4fb9ca
#
_cell.length_a   1.000
_cell.length_b   1.000
_cell.length_c   1.000
_cell.angle_alpha   90.00
_cell.angle_beta   90.00
_cell.angle_gamma   90.00
#
_symmetry.space_group_name_H-M   'P 1'
#
loop_
_entity.id
_entity.type
_entity.pdbx_description
1 polymer ?
#
loop_
_entity_poly.entity_id
_entity_poly.type
_entity_poly.pdbx_seq_one_letter_code
_entity_poly.pdbx_strand_id
1 'polypeptide(L)'
;MVESAAHVEHVFAADELFFSTTDSHGRIRRANSTFMRLSGYPRGALVGRAHNVVRHADMPAGLFRSIWDAIEEGRAASAYITNRSSDDGHYRVFATIVPSGSGYLSVRTLPMLTDLRDDIEAAYARVRDVEEASAAAGSTRREVAAAGQAALQAELQALGYADAIDFTRRVLVAEVGELLAQGVGIPDSPQTEGPVARILGAMGRIEAETAGLVGILQEGQRLADLLGERAGEIEALSTRLGTLREAMRAVGTDVEVLGHGEQADDVAARCQQVDALVLECSEQLHPLSSQIEALRGDLDSVSFRI
;
A
#
# COMPACT_ATOMS: atom_id res chain seq x y z
N MET A 1 8.07 28.01 34.40
CA MET A 1 7.26 27.62 33.26
C MET A 1 8.15 27.75 32.05
N VAL A 2 8.68 26.65 31.55
CA VAL A 2 9.40 26.62 30.26
C VAL A 2 8.31 26.53 29.20
N GLU A 3 8.10 27.60 28.46
CA GLU A 3 7.29 27.55 27.23
C GLU A 3 7.87 26.47 26.33
N SER A 4 7.08 25.44 26.05
CA SER A 4 7.41 24.44 25.05
C SER A 4 7.57 25.21 23.74
N ALA A 5 8.81 25.34 23.27
CA ALA A 5 9.09 25.85 21.94
C ALA A 5 8.29 24.98 20.96
N ALA A 6 7.28 25.56 20.33
CA ALA A 6 6.52 24.87 19.29
C ALA A 6 7.54 24.46 18.22
N HIS A 7 7.72 23.14 18.02
CA HIS A 7 8.64 22.63 17.01
C HIS A 7 8.16 23.14 15.65
N VAL A 8 8.99 23.96 15.00
CA VAL A 8 8.66 24.61 13.73
C VAL A 8 8.56 23.55 12.64
N GLU A 9 7.44 23.49 11.94
CA GLU A 9 7.32 22.67 10.75
C GLU A 9 7.93 23.40 9.55
N HIS A 10 8.93 22.79 8.91
CA HIS A 10 9.49 23.26 7.65
C HIS A 10 8.64 22.81 6.50
N VAL A 11 7.94 23.76 5.88
CA VAL A 11 7.08 23.51 4.72
C VAL A 11 7.89 23.63 3.44
N PHE A 12 7.53 22.86 2.42
CA PHE A 12 8.10 22.92 1.08
C PHE A 12 7.00 22.81 0.02
N ALA A 13 7.32 23.24 -1.20
CA ALA A 13 6.35 23.24 -2.27
C ALA A 13 6.21 21.85 -2.92
N ALA A 14 5.07 21.59 -3.57
CA ALA A 14 4.77 20.31 -4.19
C ALA A 14 5.73 19.97 -5.33
N ASP A 15 6.29 20.95 -6.02
CA ASP A 15 7.31 20.80 -7.08
C ASP A 15 8.74 20.57 -6.53
N GLU A 16 8.93 20.64 -5.23
CA GLU A 16 10.22 20.39 -4.59
C GLU A 16 10.42 18.91 -4.28
N LEU A 17 10.89 18.17 -5.25
CA LEU A 17 11.31 16.78 -5.04
C LEU A 17 12.66 16.74 -4.32
N PHE A 18 12.79 15.87 -3.34
CA PHE A 18 14.10 15.60 -2.78
C PHE A 18 14.39 14.11 -2.67
N PHE A 19 15.63 13.77 -2.92
CA PHE A 19 16.06 12.40 -2.95
C PHE A 19 17.40 12.17 -2.25
N SER A 20 17.58 10.95 -1.82
CA SER A 20 18.85 10.44 -1.33
C SER A 20 19.10 9.04 -1.86
N THR A 21 20.37 8.70 -2.06
CA THR A 21 20.79 7.32 -2.28
C THR A 21 21.58 6.84 -1.07
N THR A 22 21.42 5.55 -0.75
CA THR A 22 22.16 4.90 0.32
C THR A 22 22.91 3.68 -0.18
N ASP A 23 23.80 3.15 0.63
CA ASP A 23 24.29 1.78 0.44
C ASP A 23 23.29 0.75 1.00
N SER A 24 23.63 -0.54 0.92
CA SER A 24 22.81 -1.63 1.44
C SER A 24 22.61 -1.61 2.97
N HIS A 25 23.38 -0.82 3.70
CA HIS A 25 23.27 -0.62 5.15
C HIS A 25 22.52 0.67 5.52
N GLY A 26 21.91 1.35 4.53
CA GLY A 26 21.20 2.60 4.74
C GLY A 26 22.09 3.81 5.04
N ARG A 27 23.39 3.77 4.71
CA ARG A 27 24.27 4.94 4.84
C ARG A 27 24.14 5.83 3.63
N ILE A 28 23.89 7.11 3.83
CA ILE A 28 23.67 8.11 2.79
C ILE A 28 24.92 8.23 1.92
N ARG A 29 24.79 8.01 0.63
CA ARG A 29 25.83 8.24 -0.38
C ARG A 29 25.67 9.59 -1.06
N ARG A 30 24.42 9.95 -1.38
CA ARG A 30 24.09 11.23 -2.04
C ARG A 30 22.82 11.80 -1.44
N ALA A 31 22.74 13.13 -1.43
CA ALA A 31 21.57 13.93 -1.06
C ALA A 31 21.53 15.15 -1.98
N ASN A 32 20.35 15.54 -2.45
CA ASN A 32 20.20 16.77 -3.24
C ASN A 32 20.09 18.02 -2.33
N SER A 33 20.07 19.19 -2.95
CA SER A 33 20.02 20.49 -2.26
C SER A 33 18.77 20.66 -1.41
N THR A 34 17.61 20.18 -1.89
CA THR A 34 16.33 20.26 -1.14
C THR A 34 16.42 19.46 0.16
N PHE A 35 16.99 18.26 0.12
CA PHE A 35 17.19 17.45 1.33
C PHE A 35 18.11 18.15 2.33
N MET A 36 19.21 18.75 1.86
CA MET A 36 20.13 19.51 2.74
C MET A 36 19.42 20.73 3.37
N ARG A 37 18.63 21.46 2.58
CA ARG A 37 17.90 22.64 3.06
C ARG A 37 16.87 22.27 4.12
N LEU A 38 16.01 21.29 3.87
CA LEU A 38 14.94 20.90 4.79
C LEU A 38 15.48 20.25 6.06
N SER A 39 16.49 19.40 5.94
CA SER A 39 17.10 18.77 7.11
C SER A 39 17.99 19.72 7.92
N GLY A 40 18.39 20.86 7.36
CA GLY A 40 19.32 21.80 7.98
C GLY A 40 20.76 21.26 8.13
N TYR A 41 21.03 20.03 7.66
CA TYR A 41 22.36 19.43 7.75
C TYR A 41 23.17 19.72 6.47
N PRO A 42 24.42 20.19 6.60
CA PRO A 42 25.31 20.32 5.47
C PRO A 42 25.68 18.93 4.91
N ARG A 43 26.05 18.88 3.63
CA ARG A 43 26.38 17.63 2.93
C ARG A 43 27.35 16.72 3.68
N GLY A 44 28.39 17.31 4.27
CA GLY A 44 29.42 16.57 5.04
C GLY A 44 28.90 15.93 6.33
N ALA A 45 27.77 16.43 6.87
CA ALA A 45 27.12 15.85 8.03
C ALA A 45 26.09 14.77 7.68
N LEU A 46 25.68 14.66 6.40
CA LEU A 46 24.74 13.65 5.91
C LEU A 46 25.45 12.45 5.27
N VAL A 47 26.40 12.71 4.37
CA VAL A 47 27.09 11.65 3.62
C VAL A 47 27.90 10.74 4.54
N GLY A 48 27.72 9.42 4.38
CA GLY A 48 28.32 8.38 5.23
C GLY A 48 27.57 8.09 6.53
N ARG A 49 26.61 8.94 6.92
CA ARG A 49 25.75 8.68 8.08
C ARG A 49 24.61 7.74 7.74
N ALA A 50 24.16 6.99 8.73
CA ALA A 50 22.91 6.22 8.60
C ALA A 50 21.73 7.20 8.43
N HIS A 51 20.77 6.82 7.57
CA HIS A 51 19.65 7.69 7.19
C HIS A 51 18.77 8.10 8.39
N ASN A 52 18.82 7.33 9.49
CA ASN A 52 18.10 7.65 10.73
C ASN A 52 18.57 8.94 11.42
N VAL A 53 19.61 9.62 10.91
CA VAL A 53 20.07 10.93 11.41
C VAL A 53 18.96 11.98 11.35
N VAL A 54 18.05 11.88 10.38
CA VAL A 54 16.88 12.77 10.22
C VAL A 54 15.58 12.18 10.75
N ARG A 55 15.60 10.99 11.34
CA ARG A 55 14.38 10.37 11.85
C ARG A 55 13.84 11.14 13.06
N HIS A 56 12.55 11.50 13.02
CA HIS A 56 11.84 12.05 14.16
C HIS A 56 11.62 11.00 15.25
N ALA A 57 11.62 11.40 16.50
CA ALA A 57 11.46 10.48 17.64
C ALA A 57 10.09 9.80 17.65
N ASP A 58 9.08 10.47 17.14
CA ASP A 58 7.70 9.97 17.08
C ASP A 58 7.45 8.92 15.99
N MET A 59 8.42 8.62 15.16
CA MET A 59 8.26 7.60 14.13
C MET A 59 8.45 6.19 14.68
N PRO A 60 7.45 5.28 14.51
CA PRO A 60 7.51 3.93 15.07
C PRO A 60 8.71 3.12 14.55
N ALA A 61 9.26 2.27 15.39
CA ALA A 61 10.33 1.34 14.99
C ALA A 61 9.81 0.26 14.06
N GLY A 62 8.57 -0.20 14.27
CA GLY A 62 7.88 -1.18 13.44
C GLY A 62 7.68 -0.74 12.01
N LEU A 63 7.42 0.56 11.77
CA LEU A 63 7.35 1.10 10.41
C LEU A 63 8.67 0.89 9.65
N PHE A 64 9.79 1.26 10.26
CA PHE A 64 11.09 1.12 9.60
C PHE A 64 11.48 -0.35 9.41
N ARG A 65 11.06 -1.24 10.32
CA ARG A 65 11.21 -2.67 10.14
C ARG A 65 10.43 -3.15 8.92
N SER A 66 9.15 -2.77 8.77
CA SER A 66 8.36 -3.09 7.57
C SER A 66 8.97 -2.57 6.28
N ILE A 67 9.51 -1.34 6.30
CA ILE A 67 10.21 -0.76 5.15
C ILE A 67 11.45 -1.61 4.80
N TRP A 68 12.28 -1.95 5.79
CA TRP A 68 13.48 -2.76 5.57
C TRP A 68 13.16 -4.15 5.03
N ASP A 69 12.18 -4.84 5.62
CA ASP A 69 11.75 -6.16 5.17
C ASP A 69 11.32 -6.12 3.68
N ALA A 70 10.58 -5.08 3.27
CA ALA A 70 10.13 -4.92 1.88
C ALA A 70 11.30 -4.66 0.91
N ILE A 71 12.19 -3.70 1.22
CA ILE A 71 13.25 -3.32 0.29
C ILE A 71 14.39 -4.35 0.22
N GLU A 72 14.63 -5.12 1.29
CA GLU A 72 15.56 -6.26 1.30
C GLU A 72 15.02 -7.43 0.44
N GLU A 73 13.70 -7.59 0.35
CA GLU A 73 13.04 -8.53 -0.56
C GLU A 73 12.93 -8.00 -2.01
N GLY A 74 13.50 -6.84 -2.30
CA GLY A 74 13.51 -6.26 -3.64
C GLY A 74 12.24 -5.51 -4.01
N ARG A 75 11.35 -5.23 -3.04
CA ARG A 75 10.08 -4.52 -3.26
C ARG A 75 10.20 -3.04 -2.89
N ALA A 76 9.39 -2.19 -3.51
CA ALA A 76 9.24 -0.80 -3.12
C ALA A 76 8.48 -0.69 -1.78
N ALA A 77 8.80 0.34 -0.99
CA ALA A 77 8.07 0.70 0.21
C ALA A 77 7.76 2.19 0.23
N SER A 78 6.50 2.56 0.49
CA SER A 78 6.07 3.94 0.65
C SER A 78 5.47 4.17 2.03
N ALA A 79 5.69 5.36 2.59
CA ALA A 79 5.17 5.72 3.90
C ALA A 79 5.11 7.25 4.07
N TYR A 80 4.19 7.72 4.90
CA TYR A 80 4.26 9.07 5.45
C TYR A 80 5.31 9.09 6.56
N ILE A 81 6.27 9.98 6.46
CA ILE A 81 7.40 10.05 7.38
C ILE A 81 7.57 11.48 7.88
N THR A 82 7.56 11.65 9.18
CA THR A 82 8.02 12.87 9.83
C THR A 82 9.52 12.77 10.08
N ASN A 83 10.26 13.74 9.56
CA ASN A 83 11.70 13.88 9.77
C ASN A 83 11.97 15.07 10.68
N ARG A 84 13.06 15.01 11.43
CA ARG A 84 13.58 16.15 12.18
C ARG A 84 14.61 16.92 11.37
N SER A 85 14.70 18.20 11.61
CA SER A 85 15.80 19.05 11.14
C SER A 85 16.85 19.30 12.22
N SER A 86 17.96 19.91 11.85
CA SER A 86 19.07 20.19 12.76
C SER A 86 18.82 21.35 13.73
N ASP A 87 17.74 22.12 13.53
CA ASP A 87 17.28 23.24 14.34
C ASP A 87 16.11 22.88 15.28
N ASP A 88 15.93 21.57 15.55
CA ASP A 88 14.83 21.01 16.34
C ASP A 88 13.44 21.19 15.70
N GLY A 89 13.37 21.63 14.44
CA GLY A 89 12.16 21.59 13.62
C GLY A 89 11.89 20.20 13.03
N HIS A 90 10.81 20.10 12.30
CA HIS A 90 10.42 18.88 11.58
C HIS A 90 9.83 19.17 10.21
N TYR A 91 9.74 18.17 9.36
CA TYR A 91 9.08 18.23 8.06
C TYR A 91 8.47 16.87 7.73
N ARG A 92 7.28 16.93 7.12
CA ARG A 92 6.49 15.77 6.74
C ARG A 92 6.66 15.46 5.26
N VAL A 93 6.80 14.19 4.94
CA VAL A 93 7.00 13.74 3.56
C VAL A 93 6.19 12.48 3.28
N PHE A 94 5.82 12.31 2.03
CA PHE A 94 5.51 11.00 1.49
C PHE A 94 6.80 10.44 0.88
N ALA A 95 7.34 9.39 1.46
CA ALA A 95 8.61 8.79 1.06
C ALA A 95 8.39 7.48 0.35
N THR A 96 9.01 7.32 -0.83
CA THR A 96 9.08 6.04 -1.55
C THR A 96 10.53 5.59 -1.61
N ILE A 97 10.80 4.39 -1.14
CA ILE A 97 12.13 3.77 -1.12
C ILE A 97 12.12 2.56 -2.04
N VAL A 98 13.07 2.53 -2.97
CA VAL A 98 13.21 1.43 -3.93
C VAL A 98 14.63 0.88 -3.94
N PRO A 99 14.84 -0.42 -4.16
CA PRO A 99 16.15 -1.00 -4.43
C PRO A 99 16.76 -0.35 -5.69
N SER A 100 18.04 0.02 -5.61
CA SER A 100 18.76 0.67 -6.71
C SER A 100 20.23 0.29 -6.72
N GLY A 101 20.63 -0.52 -7.67
CA GLY A 101 22.01 -1.02 -7.77
C GLY A 101 22.43 -1.78 -6.51
N SER A 102 23.49 -1.31 -5.85
CA SER A 102 24.00 -1.91 -4.59
C SER A 102 23.46 -1.23 -3.32
N GLY A 103 22.31 -0.60 -3.39
CA GLY A 103 21.72 0.11 -2.27
C GLY A 103 20.28 0.52 -2.56
N TYR A 104 19.88 1.69 -2.06
CA TYR A 104 18.49 2.15 -2.16
C TYR A 104 18.43 3.59 -2.63
N LEU A 105 17.41 3.90 -3.42
CA LEU A 105 16.99 5.25 -3.77
C LEU A 105 15.74 5.58 -2.94
N SER A 106 15.74 6.72 -2.27
CA SER A 106 14.55 7.25 -1.63
C SER A 106 14.17 8.59 -2.24
N VAL A 107 12.96 8.67 -2.77
CA VAL A 107 12.33 9.88 -3.29
C VAL A 107 11.29 10.34 -2.28
N ARG A 108 11.15 11.64 -2.09
CA ARG A 108 10.22 12.24 -1.14
C ARG A 108 9.51 13.40 -1.80
N THR A 109 8.20 13.41 -1.61
CA THR A 109 7.29 14.46 -2.08
C THR A 109 6.55 15.08 -0.90
N LEU A 110 5.93 16.22 -1.14
CA LEU A 110 4.93 16.74 -0.23
C LEU A 110 3.76 15.73 -0.15
N PRO A 111 3.26 15.39 1.04
CA PRO A 111 2.05 14.59 1.18
C PRO A 111 0.85 15.33 0.58
N MET A 112 0.22 14.75 -0.44
CA MET A 112 -0.92 15.34 -1.14
C MET A 112 -2.24 14.91 -0.51
N LEU A 113 -2.35 13.66 -0.05
CA LEU A 113 -3.52 13.10 0.61
C LEU A 113 -3.48 13.41 2.11
N THR A 114 -3.77 14.65 2.46
CA THR A 114 -3.59 15.16 3.84
C THR A 114 -4.45 14.43 4.86
N ASP A 115 -5.70 14.09 4.53
CA ASP A 115 -6.61 13.37 5.43
C ASP A 115 -6.08 11.96 5.72
N LEU A 116 -5.65 11.24 4.68
CA LEU A 116 -5.05 9.92 4.84
C LEU A 116 -3.75 9.99 5.64
N ARG A 117 -2.90 11.00 5.39
CA ARG A 117 -1.69 11.23 6.19
C ARG A 117 -2.03 11.35 7.67
N ASP A 118 -3.03 12.15 8.01
CA ASP A 118 -3.42 12.40 9.39
C ASP A 118 -3.97 11.12 10.07
N ASP A 119 -4.74 10.30 9.33
CA ASP A 119 -5.20 8.99 9.79
C ASP A 119 -4.03 8.02 10.05
N ILE A 120 -3.04 8.01 9.17
CA ILE A 120 -1.82 7.19 9.33
C ILE A 120 -0.94 7.70 10.49
N GLU A 121 -0.80 9.00 10.66
CA GLU A 121 -0.07 9.58 11.82
C GLU A 121 -0.76 9.21 13.14
N ALA A 122 -2.10 9.21 13.18
CA ALA A 122 -2.86 8.73 14.33
C ALA A 122 -2.65 7.22 14.59
N ALA A 123 -2.60 6.41 13.53
CA ALA A 123 -2.24 5.00 13.63
C ALA A 123 -0.80 4.81 14.16
N TYR A 124 0.16 5.59 13.71
CA TYR A 124 1.53 5.56 14.22
C TYR A 124 1.61 5.89 15.72
N ALA A 125 0.79 6.80 16.22
CA ALA A 125 0.73 7.08 17.66
C ALA A 125 0.31 5.83 18.44
N ARG A 126 -0.74 5.10 17.99
CA ARG A 126 -1.18 3.85 18.62
C ARG A 126 -0.13 2.74 18.54
N VAL A 127 0.59 2.65 17.42
CA VAL A 127 1.72 1.71 17.28
C VAL A 127 2.84 2.03 18.28
N ARG A 128 3.14 3.31 18.50
CA ARG A 128 4.12 3.72 19.51
C ARG A 128 3.71 3.34 20.92
N ASP A 129 2.43 3.49 21.27
CA ASP A 129 1.93 3.05 22.59
C ASP A 129 2.23 1.56 22.83
N VAL A 130 2.08 0.71 21.79
CA VAL A 130 2.45 -0.71 21.84
C VAL A 130 3.95 -0.90 21.99
N GLU A 131 4.77 -0.14 21.27
CA GLU A 131 6.23 -0.18 21.38
C GLU A 131 6.72 0.24 22.75
N GLU A 132 6.15 1.30 23.31
CA GLU A 132 6.47 1.80 24.64
C GLU A 132 6.08 0.79 25.74
N ALA A 133 4.90 0.18 25.64
CA ALA A 133 4.47 -0.88 26.55
C ALA A 133 5.39 -2.10 26.48
N SER A 134 5.81 -2.51 25.26
CA SER A 134 6.75 -3.61 25.07
C SER A 134 8.13 -3.28 25.66
N ALA A 135 8.62 -2.07 25.47
CA ALA A 135 9.90 -1.62 26.04
C ALA A 135 9.84 -1.57 27.59
N ALA A 136 8.73 -1.08 28.14
CA ALA A 136 8.52 -1.05 29.60
C ALA A 136 8.46 -2.46 30.22
N ALA A 137 8.00 -3.46 29.46
CA ALA A 137 8.04 -4.87 29.85
C ALA A 137 9.44 -5.52 29.78
N GLY A 138 10.47 -4.76 29.37
CA GLY A 138 11.86 -5.23 29.32
C GLY A 138 12.23 -5.92 27.99
N SER A 139 11.43 -5.79 26.94
CA SER A 139 11.72 -6.32 25.61
C SER A 139 12.97 -5.69 25.00
N THR A 140 13.71 -6.47 24.21
CA THR A 140 14.82 -5.97 23.41
C THR A 140 14.35 -5.04 22.31
N ARG A 141 15.22 -4.18 21.77
CA ARG A 141 14.90 -3.28 20.64
C ARG A 141 14.34 -4.01 19.44
N ARG A 142 14.78 -5.26 19.20
CA ARG A 142 14.29 -6.08 18.09
C ARG A 142 12.86 -6.57 18.34
N GLU A 143 12.56 -6.96 19.57
CA GLU A 143 11.20 -7.39 19.96
C GLU A 143 10.23 -6.20 19.97
N VAL A 144 10.65 -5.03 20.46
CA VAL A 144 9.85 -3.79 20.38
C VAL A 144 9.50 -3.47 18.93
N ALA A 145 10.48 -3.49 18.02
CA ALA A 145 10.23 -3.24 16.59
C ALA A 145 9.32 -4.32 15.96
N ALA A 146 9.41 -5.57 16.41
CA ALA A 146 8.51 -6.64 15.94
C ALA A 146 7.08 -6.44 16.43
N ALA A 147 6.90 -6.06 17.69
CA ALA A 147 5.59 -5.72 18.26
C ALA A 147 4.97 -4.51 17.53
N GLY A 148 5.77 -3.48 17.26
CA GLY A 148 5.35 -2.32 16.49
C GLY A 148 4.96 -2.67 15.06
N GLN A 149 5.69 -3.57 14.39
CA GLN A 149 5.36 -4.03 13.05
C GLN A 149 4.02 -4.79 13.02
N ALA A 150 3.77 -5.66 13.99
CA ALA A 150 2.50 -6.37 14.10
C ALA A 150 1.33 -5.41 14.40
N ALA A 151 1.54 -4.41 15.26
CA ALA A 151 0.56 -3.37 15.52
C ALA A 151 0.29 -2.53 14.27
N LEU A 152 1.32 -2.12 13.52
CA LEU A 152 1.17 -1.39 12.27
C LEU A 152 0.35 -2.17 11.25
N GLN A 153 0.59 -3.48 11.13
CA GLN A 153 -0.19 -4.35 10.25
C GLN A 153 -1.69 -4.32 10.62
N ALA A 154 -2.02 -4.39 11.90
CA ALA A 154 -3.42 -4.32 12.36
C ALA A 154 -4.05 -2.94 12.08
N GLU A 155 -3.30 -1.85 12.26
CA GLU A 155 -3.78 -0.50 11.96
C GLU A 155 -4.03 -0.30 10.46
N LEU A 156 -3.14 -0.79 9.59
CA LEU A 156 -3.33 -0.75 8.14
C LEU A 156 -4.56 -1.54 7.72
N GLN A 157 -4.80 -2.71 8.31
CA GLN A 157 -6.00 -3.51 8.05
C GLN A 157 -7.28 -2.79 8.50
N ALA A 158 -7.26 -2.10 9.62
CA ALA A 158 -8.39 -1.28 10.08
C ALA A 158 -8.70 -0.11 9.12
N LEU A 159 -7.69 0.40 8.40
CA LEU A 159 -7.82 1.42 7.37
C LEU A 159 -8.13 0.84 5.97
N GLY A 160 -8.33 -0.48 5.84
CA GLY A 160 -8.72 -1.14 4.60
C GLY A 160 -7.56 -1.52 3.68
N TYR A 161 -6.34 -1.59 4.19
CA TYR A 161 -5.16 -2.09 3.49
C TYR A 161 -4.82 -3.50 3.96
N ALA A 162 -4.57 -4.43 3.03
CA ALA A 162 -4.23 -5.80 3.39
C ALA A 162 -2.91 -5.87 4.17
N ASP A 163 -1.90 -5.11 3.75
CA ASP A 163 -0.57 -4.99 4.36
C ASP A 163 0.16 -3.72 3.92
N ALA A 164 1.43 -3.56 4.32
CA ALA A 164 2.27 -2.43 3.95
C ALA A 164 2.60 -2.38 2.44
N ILE A 165 2.57 -3.51 1.75
CA ILE A 165 2.79 -3.59 0.30
C ILE A 165 1.55 -3.12 -0.45
N ASP A 166 0.37 -3.57 -0.02
CA ASP A 166 -0.90 -3.08 -0.57
C ASP A 166 -1.06 -1.57 -0.34
N PHE A 167 -0.72 -1.09 0.87
CA PHE A 167 -0.65 0.34 1.16
C PHE A 167 0.26 1.07 0.17
N THR A 168 1.52 0.60 0.01
CA THR A 168 2.48 1.19 -0.93
C THR A 168 1.89 1.28 -2.33
N ARG A 169 1.33 0.19 -2.83
CA ARG A 169 0.82 0.07 -4.20
C ARG A 169 -0.34 1.03 -4.47
N ARG A 170 -1.29 1.13 -3.54
CA ARG A 170 -2.48 1.96 -3.69
C ARG A 170 -2.21 3.44 -3.43
N VAL A 171 -1.47 3.73 -2.36
CA VAL A 171 -1.25 5.11 -1.93
C VAL A 171 -0.21 5.83 -2.78
N LEU A 172 0.84 5.13 -3.26
CA LEU A 172 1.81 5.74 -4.18
C LEU A 172 1.11 6.24 -5.46
N VAL A 173 0.24 5.44 -6.05
CA VAL A 173 -0.50 5.83 -7.26
C VAL A 173 -1.42 7.02 -6.99
N ALA A 174 -2.11 7.03 -5.85
CA ALA A 174 -3.01 8.12 -5.47
C ALA A 174 -2.23 9.43 -5.18
N GLU A 175 -1.13 9.37 -4.45
CA GLU A 175 -0.25 10.52 -4.15
C GLU A 175 0.34 11.14 -5.42
N VAL A 176 0.86 10.30 -6.34
CA VAL A 176 1.40 10.77 -7.62
C VAL A 176 0.28 11.32 -8.51
N GLY A 177 -0.89 10.68 -8.52
CA GLY A 177 -2.06 11.16 -9.26
C GLY A 177 -2.50 12.56 -8.80
N GLU A 178 -2.57 12.80 -7.49
CA GLU A 178 -2.93 14.10 -6.93
C GLU A 178 -1.84 15.16 -7.21
N LEU A 179 -0.57 14.78 -7.10
CA LEU A 179 0.55 15.66 -7.44
C LEU A 179 0.47 16.14 -8.89
N LEU A 180 0.18 15.25 -9.84
CA LEU A 180 0.00 15.58 -11.26
C LEU A 180 -1.26 16.43 -11.50
N ALA A 181 -2.36 16.13 -10.79
CA ALA A 181 -3.61 16.88 -10.90
C ALA A 181 -3.46 18.35 -10.47
N GLN A 182 -2.55 18.64 -9.55
CA GLN A 182 -2.20 20.00 -9.13
C GLN A 182 -1.24 20.71 -10.10
N GLY A 183 -0.92 20.11 -11.23
CA GLY A 183 -0.06 20.70 -12.25
C GLY A 183 1.41 20.75 -11.83
N VAL A 184 1.79 19.93 -10.86
CA VAL A 184 3.21 19.75 -10.52
C VAL A 184 3.85 18.94 -11.63
N GLY A 185 4.43 19.64 -12.57
CA GLY A 185 5.09 19.06 -13.74
C GLY A 185 6.12 20.02 -14.29
N ILE A 186 6.80 19.58 -15.33
CA ILE A 186 7.79 20.42 -16.00
C ILE A 186 7.05 21.51 -16.77
N PRO A 187 7.32 22.80 -16.48
CA PRO A 187 6.67 23.90 -17.19
C PRO A 187 6.77 23.72 -18.70
N ASP A 188 5.71 24.07 -19.43
CA ASP A 188 5.72 24.09 -20.89
C ASP A 188 7.01 24.74 -21.40
N SER A 189 7.76 23.98 -22.18
CA SER A 189 9.09 24.39 -22.64
C SER A 189 8.99 25.72 -23.39
N PRO A 190 9.74 26.75 -23.02
CA PRO A 190 9.85 27.92 -23.86
C PRO A 190 10.35 27.47 -25.23
N GLN A 191 9.84 28.05 -26.31
CA GLN A 191 10.24 27.76 -27.68
C GLN A 191 11.70 28.21 -27.91
N THR A 192 12.65 27.50 -27.33
CA THR A 192 14.09 27.74 -27.53
C THR A 192 14.68 26.61 -28.33
N GLU A 193 15.46 26.95 -29.38
CA GLU A 193 16.23 25.98 -30.14
C GLU A 193 17.54 25.67 -29.41
N GLY A 194 17.99 24.41 -29.46
CA GLY A 194 19.30 24.01 -28.93
C GLY A 194 19.28 22.76 -28.03
N PRO A 195 20.43 22.41 -27.43
CA PRO A 195 20.53 21.22 -26.55
C PRO A 195 19.60 21.26 -25.36
N VAL A 196 19.37 22.43 -24.76
CA VAL A 196 18.49 22.61 -23.60
C VAL A 196 17.04 22.36 -23.99
N ALA A 197 16.57 22.87 -25.14
CA ALA A 197 15.23 22.60 -25.64
C ALA A 197 14.98 21.10 -25.88
N ARG A 198 15.98 20.37 -26.35
CA ARG A 198 15.90 18.91 -26.54
C ARG A 198 15.78 18.18 -25.20
N ILE A 199 16.51 18.63 -24.19
CA ILE A 199 16.42 18.06 -22.83
C ILE A 199 15.03 18.34 -22.23
N LEU A 200 14.56 19.58 -22.27
CA LEU A 200 13.24 19.97 -21.77
C LEU A 200 12.12 19.21 -22.51
N GLY A 201 12.20 19.09 -23.84
CA GLY A 201 11.23 18.31 -24.61
C GLY A 201 11.28 16.80 -24.32
N ALA A 202 12.46 16.25 -23.98
CA ALA A 202 12.55 14.87 -23.53
C ALA A 202 11.94 14.69 -22.12
N MET A 203 12.16 15.63 -21.22
CA MET A 203 11.56 15.64 -19.89
C MET A 203 10.02 15.75 -19.96
N GLY A 204 9.47 16.64 -20.79
CA GLY A 204 8.02 16.73 -20.99
C GLY A 204 7.40 15.47 -21.58
N ARG A 205 8.13 14.72 -22.44
CA ARG A 205 7.66 13.40 -22.90
C ARG A 205 7.65 12.36 -21.77
N ILE A 206 8.69 12.32 -20.94
CA ILE A 206 8.76 11.43 -19.77
C ILE A 206 7.62 11.74 -18.82
N GLU A 207 7.32 13.01 -18.58
CA GLU A 207 6.20 13.44 -17.77
C GLU A 207 4.86 12.96 -18.34
N ALA A 208 4.60 13.18 -19.62
CA ALA A 208 3.37 12.72 -20.27
C ALA A 208 3.24 11.18 -20.26
N GLU A 209 4.34 10.46 -20.47
CA GLU A 209 4.37 9.01 -20.36
C GLU A 209 4.13 8.55 -18.92
N THR A 210 4.70 9.23 -17.92
CA THR A 210 4.47 8.93 -16.49
C THR A 210 3.02 9.18 -16.11
N ALA A 211 2.40 10.28 -16.55
CA ALA A 211 0.99 10.55 -16.33
C ALA A 211 0.10 9.47 -16.97
N GLY A 212 0.45 9.01 -18.18
CA GLY A 212 -0.22 7.90 -18.85
C GLY A 212 -0.12 6.59 -18.07
N LEU A 213 1.06 6.27 -17.54
CA LEU A 213 1.27 5.08 -16.71
C LEU A 213 0.48 5.14 -15.41
N VAL A 214 0.42 6.30 -14.74
CA VAL A 214 -0.42 6.48 -13.55
C VAL A 214 -1.89 6.21 -13.85
N GLY A 215 -2.41 6.71 -14.98
CA GLY A 215 -3.77 6.43 -15.43
C GLY A 215 -4.03 4.93 -15.64
N ILE A 216 -3.09 4.22 -16.27
CA ILE A 216 -3.19 2.77 -16.48
C ILE A 216 -3.18 2.02 -15.13
N LEU A 217 -2.33 2.44 -14.19
CA LEU A 217 -2.25 1.84 -12.86
C LEU A 217 -3.54 2.05 -12.05
N GLN A 218 -4.12 3.25 -12.12
CA GLN A 218 -5.41 3.55 -11.48
C GLN A 218 -6.54 2.70 -12.04
N GLU A 219 -6.61 2.54 -13.38
CA GLU A 219 -7.62 1.67 -14.00
C GLU A 219 -7.37 0.19 -13.68
N GLY A 220 -6.12 -0.25 -13.65
CA GLY A 220 -5.75 -1.61 -13.22
C GLY A 220 -6.20 -1.88 -11.78
N GLN A 221 -5.99 -0.94 -10.88
CA GLN A 221 -6.45 -1.04 -9.48
C GLN A 221 -7.97 -1.16 -9.39
N ARG A 222 -8.69 -0.30 -10.11
CA ARG A 222 -10.16 -0.35 -10.17
C ARG A 222 -10.69 -1.67 -10.69
N LEU A 223 -10.04 -2.24 -11.71
CA LEU A 223 -10.40 -3.56 -12.24
C LEU A 223 -10.12 -4.68 -11.23
N ALA A 224 -9.01 -4.62 -10.50
CA ALA A 224 -8.69 -5.57 -9.45
C ALA A 224 -9.71 -5.54 -8.30
N ASP A 225 -10.15 -4.34 -7.89
CA ASP A 225 -11.20 -4.18 -6.89
C ASP A 225 -12.55 -4.76 -7.36
N LEU A 226 -12.95 -4.48 -8.59
CA LEU A 226 -14.16 -5.05 -9.21
C LEU A 226 -14.12 -6.58 -9.29
N LEU A 227 -12.97 -7.15 -9.66
CA LEU A 227 -12.78 -8.61 -9.68
C LEU A 227 -12.90 -9.20 -8.27
N GLY A 228 -12.36 -8.51 -7.25
CA GLY A 228 -12.51 -8.92 -5.85
C GLY A 228 -13.98 -8.97 -5.39
N GLU A 229 -14.78 -7.96 -5.74
CA GLU A 229 -16.22 -7.94 -5.45
C GLU A 229 -16.95 -9.11 -6.12
N ARG A 230 -16.65 -9.38 -7.40
CA ARG A 230 -17.25 -10.51 -8.14
C ARG A 230 -16.86 -11.87 -7.60
N ALA A 231 -15.61 -12.04 -7.17
CA ALA A 231 -15.17 -13.26 -6.49
C ALA A 231 -16.00 -13.51 -5.21
N GLY A 232 -16.20 -12.47 -4.39
CA GLY A 232 -17.02 -12.54 -3.19
C GLY A 232 -18.49 -12.88 -3.47
N GLU A 233 -19.09 -12.33 -4.54
CA GLU A 233 -20.45 -12.66 -4.97
C GLU A 233 -20.58 -14.15 -5.38
N ILE A 234 -19.60 -14.67 -6.11
CA ILE A 234 -19.57 -16.09 -6.54
C ILE A 234 -19.44 -17.01 -5.32
N GLU A 235 -18.58 -16.67 -4.36
CA GLU A 235 -18.42 -17.46 -3.13
C GLU A 235 -19.69 -17.46 -2.28
N ALA A 236 -20.35 -16.31 -2.14
CA ALA A 236 -21.65 -16.20 -1.47
C ALA A 236 -22.72 -17.04 -2.17
N LEU A 237 -22.74 -17.06 -3.50
CA LEU A 237 -23.67 -17.88 -4.28
C LEU A 237 -23.39 -19.38 -4.10
N SER A 238 -22.14 -19.79 -4.15
CA SER A 238 -21.70 -21.18 -3.88
C SER A 238 -22.14 -21.66 -2.50
N THR A 239 -21.98 -20.80 -1.49
CA THR A 239 -22.43 -21.11 -0.12
C THR A 239 -23.96 -21.29 -0.03
N ARG A 240 -24.73 -20.41 -0.69
CA ARG A 240 -26.20 -20.52 -0.76
C ARG A 240 -26.66 -21.78 -1.48
N LEU A 241 -26.00 -22.15 -2.57
CA LEU A 241 -26.27 -23.39 -3.29
C LEU A 241 -25.95 -24.61 -2.43
N GLY A 242 -24.87 -24.61 -1.66
CA GLY A 242 -24.55 -25.65 -0.68
C GLY A 242 -25.65 -25.83 0.36
N THR A 243 -26.11 -24.72 0.95
CA THR A 243 -27.21 -24.74 1.93
C THR A 243 -28.52 -25.26 1.32
N LEU A 244 -28.85 -24.85 0.09
CA LEU A 244 -30.03 -25.34 -0.62
C LEU A 244 -29.94 -26.85 -0.86
N ARG A 245 -28.78 -27.33 -1.26
CA ARG A 245 -28.52 -28.77 -1.47
C ARG A 245 -28.72 -29.58 -0.20
N GLU A 246 -28.21 -29.11 0.94
CA GLU A 246 -28.42 -29.76 2.23
C GLU A 246 -29.90 -29.81 2.63
N ALA A 247 -30.62 -28.71 2.44
CA ALA A 247 -32.06 -28.64 2.70
C ALA A 247 -32.85 -29.61 1.81
N MET A 248 -32.52 -29.69 0.51
CA MET A 248 -33.17 -30.61 -0.41
C MET A 248 -32.91 -32.08 -0.09
N ARG A 249 -31.71 -32.43 0.36
CA ARG A 249 -31.41 -33.80 0.83
C ARG A 249 -32.18 -34.16 2.09
N ALA A 250 -32.27 -33.21 3.05
CA ALA A 250 -33.08 -33.42 4.24
C ALA A 250 -34.55 -33.70 3.90
N VAL A 251 -35.14 -32.90 3.00
CA VAL A 251 -36.53 -33.14 2.53
C VAL A 251 -36.68 -34.50 1.83
N GLY A 252 -35.70 -34.88 0.98
CA GLY A 252 -35.71 -36.21 0.32
C GLY A 252 -35.70 -37.36 1.35
N THR A 253 -34.85 -37.26 2.38
CA THR A 253 -34.79 -38.26 3.46
C THR A 253 -36.07 -38.31 4.29
N ASP A 254 -36.65 -37.17 4.64
CA ASP A 254 -37.91 -37.10 5.38
C ASP A 254 -39.07 -37.73 4.59
N VAL A 255 -39.11 -37.53 3.29
CA VAL A 255 -40.12 -38.12 2.40
C VAL A 255 -39.96 -39.65 2.29
N GLU A 256 -38.72 -40.18 2.24
CA GLU A 256 -38.45 -41.62 2.27
C GLU A 256 -38.92 -42.28 3.59
N VAL A 257 -38.80 -41.56 4.71
CA VAL A 257 -39.22 -42.03 6.05
C VAL A 257 -40.74 -42.03 6.21
N LEU A 258 -41.46 -41.10 5.58
CA LEU A 258 -42.92 -40.93 5.72
C LEU A 258 -43.77 -41.94 4.93
N GLY A 259 -43.19 -42.78 4.07
CA GLY A 259 -43.83 -43.93 3.48
C GLY A 259 -43.97 -43.88 1.93
N HIS A 260 -44.18 -45.05 1.34
CA HIS A 260 -44.30 -45.25 -0.09
C HIS A 260 -45.71 -44.90 -0.62
N GLY A 261 -45.70 -44.04 -1.63
CA GLY A 261 -46.89 -43.69 -2.41
C GLY A 261 -46.47 -42.88 -3.63
N GLU A 262 -47.24 -42.93 -4.73
CA GLU A 262 -46.93 -42.31 -6.00
C GLU A 262 -46.55 -40.81 -5.88
N GLN A 263 -47.09 -40.09 -4.88
CA GLN A 263 -46.74 -38.69 -4.61
C GLN A 263 -45.37 -38.55 -3.89
N ALA A 264 -45.02 -39.47 -2.99
CA ALA A 264 -43.74 -39.46 -2.29
C ALA A 264 -42.59 -39.77 -3.25
N ASP A 265 -42.79 -40.72 -4.16
CA ASP A 265 -41.83 -41.09 -5.20
C ASP A 265 -41.59 -39.92 -6.17
N ASP A 266 -42.64 -39.16 -6.57
CA ASP A 266 -42.51 -37.97 -7.43
C ASP A 266 -41.71 -36.83 -6.71
N VAL A 267 -41.96 -36.58 -5.41
CA VAL A 267 -41.23 -35.59 -4.63
C VAL A 267 -39.75 -35.99 -4.47
N ALA A 268 -39.49 -37.26 -4.17
CA ALA A 268 -38.11 -37.76 -4.05
C ALA A 268 -37.34 -37.63 -5.37
N ALA A 269 -37.97 -37.97 -6.51
CA ALA A 269 -37.37 -37.80 -7.81
C ALA A 269 -37.05 -36.34 -8.16
N ARG A 270 -37.93 -35.40 -7.82
CA ARG A 270 -37.72 -33.96 -7.99
C ARG A 270 -36.59 -33.44 -7.08
N CYS A 271 -36.50 -33.88 -5.82
CA CYS A 271 -35.41 -33.54 -4.93
C CYS A 271 -34.06 -34.01 -5.51
N GLN A 272 -33.98 -35.23 -6.05
CA GLN A 272 -32.78 -35.75 -6.70
C GLN A 272 -32.43 -34.93 -7.95
N GLN A 273 -33.39 -34.54 -8.76
CA GLN A 273 -33.17 -33.72 -9.94
C GLN A 273 -32.62 -32.33 -9.58
N VAL A 274 -33.15 -31.70 -8.53
CA VAL A 274 -32.65 -30.40 -8.05
C VAL A 274 -31.26 -30.55 -7.43
N ASP A 275 -30.98 -31.61 -6.67
CA ASP A 275 -29.64 -31.88 -6.13
C ASP A 275 -28.59 -32.00 -7.23
N ALA A 276 -28.93 -32.66 -8.33
CA ALA A 276 -28.07 -32.80 -9.53
C ALA A 276 -27.82 -31.45 -10.21
N LEU A 277 -28.83 -30.61 -10.38
CA LEU A 277 -28.71 -29.29 -10.98
C LEU A 277 -27.87 -28.34 -10.09
N VAL A 278 -28.07 -28.38 -8.78
CA VAL A 278 -27.27 -27.58 -7.82
C VAL A 278 -25.81 -28.01 -7.84
N LEU A 279 -25.54 -29.32 -7.95
CA LEU A 279 -24.20 -29.84 -8.09
C LEU A 279 -23.53 -29.32 -9.38
N GLU A 280 -24.22 -29.43 -10.51
CA GLU A 280 -23.72 -28.90 -11.79
C GLU A 280 -23.41 -27.39 -11.73
N CYS A 281 -24.32 -26.60 -11.15
CA CYS A 281 -24.09 -25.17 -10.96
C CYS A 281 -22.85 -24.91 -10.07
N SER A 282 -22.67 -25.67 -8.99
CA SER A 282 -21.53 -25.52 -8.09
C SER A 282 -20.21 -25.87 -8.79
N GLU A 283 -20.20 -26.92 -9.62
CA GLU A 283 -19.04 -27.30 -10.43
C GLU A 283 -18.67 -26.25 -11.50
N GLN A 284 -19.64 -25.51 -12.02
CA GLN A 284 -19.40 -24.41 -12.96
C GLN A 284 -18.90 -23.13 -12.26
N LEU A 285 -19.33 -22.87 -11.03
CA LEU A 285 -18.92 -21.69 -10.28
C LEU A 285 -17.48 -21.78 -9.72
N HIS A 286 -17.06 -22.97 -9.33
CA HIS A 286 -15.74 -23.19 -8.72
C HIS A 286 -14.55 -22.74 -9.60
N PRO A 287 -14.48 -23.10 -10.90
CA PRO A 287 -13.41 -22.62 -11.77
C PRO A 287 -13.46 -21.12 -12.04
N LEU A 288 -14.65 -20.49 -12.00
CA LEU A 288 -14.78 -19.04 -12.19
C LEU A 288 -14.14 -18.26 -11.05
N SER A 289 -14.31 -18.68 -9.79
CA SER A 289 -13.65 -18.06 -8.64
C SER A 289 -12.13 -18.11 -8.78
N SER A 290 -11.59 -19.28 -9.11
CA SER A 290 -10.14 -19.46 -9.32
C SER A 290 -9.60 -18.64 -10.48
N GLN A 291 -10.35 -18.50 -11.57
CA GLN A 291 -9.96 -17.69 -12.72
C GLN A 291 -9.94 -16.19 -12.38
N ILE A 292 -10.92 -15.71 -11.62
CA ILE A 292 -10.98 -14.31 -11.16
C ILE A 292 -9.80 -14.01 -10.24
N GLU A 293 -9.47 -14.90 -9.32
CA GLU A 293 -8.30 -14.73 -8.43
C GLU A 293 -6.98 -14.71 -9.22
N ALA A 294 -6.84 -15.58 -10.23
CA ALA A 294 -5.67 -15.58 -11.11
C ALA A 294 -5.55 -14.27 -11.90
N LEU A 295 -6.66 -13.79 -12.51
CA LEU A 295 -6.67 -12.51 -13.22
C LEU A 295 -6.35 -11.33 -12.32
N ARG A 296 -6.86 -11.34 -11.08
CA ARG A 296 -6.51 -10.33 -10.08
C ARG A 296 -5.02 -10.36 -9.75
N GLY A 297 -4.45 -11.55 -9.53
CA GLY A 297 -3.02 -11.72 -9.30
C GLY A 297 -2.16 -11.26 -10.48
N ASP A 298 -2.61 -11.48 -11.71
CA ASP A 298 -1.93 -11.00 -12.92
C ASP A 298 -1.98 -9.47 -13.03
N LEU A 299 -3.11 -8.83 -12.78
CA LEU A 299 -3.24 -7.36 -12.72
C LEU A 299 -2.34 -6.75 -11.65
N ASP A 300 -2.32 -7.36 -10.46
CA ASP A 300 -1.43 -6.96 -9.38
C ASP A 300 0.05 -7.07 -9.79
N SER A 301 0.43 -8.13 -10.51
CA SER A 301 1.80 -8.34 -10.96
C SER A 301 2.23 -7.36 -12.05
N VAL A 302 1.32 -6.93 -12.92
CA VAL A 302 1.58 -5.92 -13.97
C VAL A 302 1.78 -4.56 -13.32
N SER A 303 0.95 -4.19 -12.34
CA SER A 303 1.10 -2.94 -11.57
C SER A 303 2.43 -2.86 -10.83
N PHE A 304 3.08 -4.00 -10.58
CA PHE A 304 4.36 -4.07 -9.88
C PHE A 304 5.59 -4.00 -10.81
N ARG A 305 5.41 -4.22 -12.12
CA ARG A 305 6.52 -4.26 -13.10
C ARG A 305 6.71 -2.96 -13.88
N ILE A 306 5.77 -2.01 -13.75
CA ILE A 306 5.82 -0.68 -14.34
C ILE A 306 6.41 0.30 -13.33
#